data_40dd46fb207d2444ff23b200e01340a8
#
_entry.id   40dd46fb207d2444ff23b200e01340a8
#
_cell.length_a   1.000
_cell.length_b   1.000
_cell.length_c   1.000
_cell.angle_alpha   90.00
_cell.angle_beta   90.00
_cell.angle_gamma   90.00
#
_symmetry.space_group_name_H-M   'P 1'
#
loop_
_entity.id
_entity.type
_entity.pdbx_description
1 polymer ?
#
loop_
_entity_poly.entity_id
_entity_poly.type
_entity_poly.pdbx_seq_one_letter_code
_entity_poly.pdbx_strand_id
1 'polypeptide(L)'
;MKHHRREVDETAMQAYNEVLLEGIPTGTPERSHENHGQVFYRQFIEVPRLSGTADLLPMLLRQEQLAGVHSGEPLRIDGQLRSFNNRTVTGRRLILTVYGKALLPPTGEAVNQIILSGTLCKPPVYRRTPLG
;
A
#
# COMPACT_ATOMS: atom_id res chain seq x y z
N MET A 1 26.13 -21.72 -2.38
CA MET A 1 26.03 -21.28 -2.68
C MET A 1 25.66 -20.62 -2.90
N LYS A 2 25.68 -20.31 -2.78
CA LYS A 2 25.45 -19.58 -3.06
C LYS A 2 25.35 -18.77 -3.32
N HIS A 3 25.44 -18.38 -3.21
CA HIS A 3 25.47 -17.66 -3.63
C HIS A 3 25.30 -17.05 -4.01
N HIS A 4 25.35 -16.99 -3.93
CA HIS A 4 25.24 -16.42 -4.42
C HIS A 4 24.74 -15.74 -4.52
N ARG A 5 24.79 -15.72 -4.25
CA ARG A 5 24.42 -14.99 -4.38
C ARG A 5 24.33 -14.10 -4.51
N ARG A 6 24.50 -13.91 -4.46
CA ARG A 6 24.57 -13.06 -4.71
C ARG A 6 24.58 -12.31 -5.17
N GLU A 7 24.66 -12.35 -5.21
CA GLU A 7 24.71 -11.70 -5.73
C GLU A 7 24.27 -11.03 -6.18
N VAL A 8 24.20 -11.06 -6.08
CA VAL A 8 23.75 -10.46 -6.56
C VAL A 8 23.60 -9.70 -6.75
N ASP A 9 23.55 -9.60 -6.62
CA ASP A 9 23.41 -8.94 -6.94
C ASP A 9 23.33 -8.19 -7.15
N GLU A 10 23.62 -8.24 -7.09
CA GLU A 10 23.56 -7.76 -7.37
C GLU A 10 23.29 -6.91 -7.54
N THR A 11 24.10 -6.58 -7.23
CA THR A 11 23.67 -5.73 -7.62
C THR A 11 22.63 -5.68 -8.12
N ALA A 12 22.51 -6.27 -8.06
CA ALA A 12 21.34 -6.46 -8.74
C ALA A 12 20.37 -5.39 -8.47
N MET A 13 19.82 -4.95 -9.48
CA MET A 13 18.83 -3.94 -9.45
C MET A 13 17.50 -4.55 -9.08
N GLN A 14 17.42 -5.12 -7.91
CA GLN A 14 16.14 -5.62 -7.46
C GLN A 14 15.25 -4.46 -7.09
N ALA A 15 14.09 -4.42 -7.69
CA ALA A 15 13.08 -3.45 -7.32
C ALA A 15 12.26 -4.03 -6.19
N TYR A 16 12.22 -3.32 -5.08
CA TYR A 16 11.38 -3.68 -3.95
C TYR A 16 10.18 -2.76 -3.90
N ASN A 17 9.04 -3.34 -3.67
CA ASN A 17 7.82 -2.61 -3.42
C ASN A 17 7.00 -3.45 -2.47
N GLU A 18 7.24 -3.27 -1.18
CA GLU A 18 6.63 -4.09 -0.16
C GLU A 18 5.99 -3.19 0.88
N VAL A 19 4.74 -3.49 1.18
CA VAL A 19 3.98 -2.75 2.17
C VAL A 19 3.44 -3.74 3.18
N LEU A 20 3.62 -3.42 4.45
CA LEU A 20 3.02 -4.18 5.54
C LEU A 20 2.19 -3.23 6.37
N LEU A 21 0.89 -3.50 6.44
CA LEU A 21 -0.04 -2.68 7.22
C LEU A 21 -0.79 -3.56 8.19
N GLU A 22 -0.99 -3.05 9.38
CA GLU A 22 -2.00 -3.61 10.28
C GLU A 22 -2.79 -2.44 10.86
N GLY A 23 -4.10 -2.51 10.75
CA GLY A 23 -5.00 -1.48 11.22
C GLY A 23 -6.43 -1.98 11.20
N ILE A 24 -7.34 -1.04 11.17
CA ILE A 24 -8.78 -1.34 11.24
C ILE A 24 -9.44 -0.91 9.93
N PRO A 25 -9.97 -1.84 9.15
CA PRO A 25 -10.75 -1.46 7.98
C PRO A 25 -11.97 -0.65 8.39
N THR A 26 -12.27 0.38 7.64
CA THR A 26 -13.39 1.26 7.91
C THR A 26 -14.25 1.39 6.66
N GLY A 27 -15.54 1.65 6.89
CA GLY A 27 -16.47 1.86 5.79
C GLY A 27 -16.80 0.57 5.06
N THR A 28 -17.49 0.73 3.96
CA THR A 28 -17.95 -0.37 3.12
C THR A 28 -17.07 -0.48 1.89
N PRO A 29 -16.67 -1.68 1.48
CA PRO A 29 -15.92 -1.82 0.23
C PRO A 29 -16.74 -1.29 -0.95
N GLU A 30 -16.07 -0.55 -1.83
CA GLU A 30 -16.70 -0.02 -3.04
C GLU A 30 -16.02 -0.61 -4.25
N ARG A 31 -16.82 -1.03 -5.22
CA ARG A 31 -16.28 -1.58 -6.45
C ARG A 31 -15.44 -0.52 -7.14
N SER A 32 -14.22 -0.89 -7.48
CA SER A 32 -13.29 0.01 -8.16
C SER A 32 -13.28 -0.23 -9.66
N HIS A 33 -12.91 -1.43 -10.07
CA HIS A 33 -12.80 -1.73 -11.50
C HIS A 33 -12.67 -3.24 -11.68
N GLU A 34 -12.68 -3.64 -12.93
CA GLU A 34 -12.45 -5.02 -13.34
C GLU A 34 -11.31 -5.05 -14.33
N ASN A 35 -10.40 -6.02 -14.15
CA ASN A 35 -9.25 -6.18 -15.03
C ASN A 35 -9.01 -7.67 -15.21
N HIS A 36 -9.01 -8.12 -16.47
CA HIS A 36 -8.78 -9.53 -16.82
C HIS A 36 -9.69 -10.48 -16.05
N GLY A 37 -10.96 -10.09 -15.89
CA GLY A 37 -11.94 -10.92 -15.20
C GLY A 37 -11.90 -10.82 -13.70
N GLN A 38 -10.94 -10.07 -13.14
CA GLN A 38 -10.81 -9.90 -11.71
C GLN A 38 -11.46 -8.58 -11.30
N VAL A 39 -12.39 -8.64 -10.34
CA VAL A 39 -13.07 -7.45 -9.82
C VAL A 39 -12.30 -6.96 -8.60
N PHE A 40 -12.03 -5.66 -8.58
CA PHE A 40 -11.28 -5.01 -7.50
C PHE A 40 -12.19 -4.08 -6.72
N TYR A 41 -11.96 -4.03 -5.42
CA TYR A 41 -12.71 -3.18 -4.51
C TYR A 41 -11.76 -2.26 -3.75
N ARG A 42 -12.24 -1.09 -3.43
CA ARG A 42 -11.50 -0.11 -2.64
C ARG A 42 -12.13 -0.02 -1.26
N GLN A 43 -11.29 -0.01 -0.24
CA GLN A 43 -11.72 0.19 1.13
C GLN A 43 -10.60 0.87 1.89
N PHE A 44 -10.95 1.68 2.87
CA PHE A 44 -9.95 2.36 3.69
C PHE A 44 -9.59 1.53 4.91
N ILE A 45 -8.34 1.69 5.34
CA ILE A 45 -7.85 1.11 6.57
C ILE A 45 -7.29 2.23 7.44
N GLU A 46 -7.65 2.20 8.70
CA GLU A 46 -7.20 3.19 9.67
C GLU A 46 -6.03 2.62 10.45
N VAL A 47 -4.87 3.29 10.38
CA VAL A 47 -3.66 2.83 11.05
C VAL A 47 -3.24 3.89 12.05
N PRO A 48 -3.32 3.59 13.36
CA PRO A 48 -2.94 4.57 14.37
C PRO A 48 -1.45 4.83 14.39
N ARG A 49 -1.09 6.08 14.67
CA ARG A 49 0.30 6.49 14.88
C ARG A 49 0.59 6.50 16.37
N LEU A 50 1.88 6.49 16.68
CA LEU A 50 2.31 6.62 18.07
C LEU A 50 1.84 7.93 18.70
N SER A 51 1.67 8.97 17.89
CA SER A 51 1.25 10.29 18.38
C SER A 51 -0.21 10.34 18.80
N GLY A 52 -0.99 9.31 18.53
CA GLY A 52 -2.40 9.28 18.86
C GLY A 52 -3.33 9.63 17.71
N THR A 53 -2.79 10.16 16.62
CA THR A 53 -3.57 10.34 15.40
C THR A 53 -3.58 9.06 14.59
N ALA A 54 -4.41 9.00 13.56
CA ALA A 54 -4.49 7.83 12.71
C ALA A 54 -4.43 8.25 11.25
N ASP A 55 -3.80 7.41 10.45
CA ASP A 55 -3.80 7.57 9.00
C ASP A 55 -4.93 6.76 8.41
N LEU A 56 -5.61 7.35 7.45
CA LEU A 56 -6.65 6.66 6.70
C LEU A 56 -6.09 6.38 5.31
N LEU A 57 -5.83 5.11 5.04
CA LEU A 57 -5.13 4.71 3.83
C LEU A 57 -6.05 3.91 2.92
N PRO A 58 -6.03 4.18 1.60
CA PRO A 58 -6.85 3.40 0.67
C PRO A 58 -6.18 2.08 0.32
N MET A 59 -6.95 1.01 0.40
CA MET A 59 -6.54 -0.32 -0.03
C MET A 59 -7.28 -0.70 -1.30
N LEU A 60 -6.62 -1.46 -2.16
CA LEU A 60 -7.24 -2.08 -3.31
C LEU A 60 -7.21 -3.59 -3.11
N LEU A 61 -8.38 -4.21 -3.10
CA LEU A 61 -8.52 -5.61 -2.74
C LEU A 61 -9.24 -6.35 -3.87
N ARG A 62 -8.87 -7.62 -4.06
CA ARG A 62 -9.60 -8.48 -4.97
C ARG A 62 -10.90 -8.93 -4.29
N GLN A 63 -11.92 -9.19 -5.10
CA GLN A 63 -13.23 -9.57 -4.58
C GLN A 63 -13.15 -10.76 -3.63
N GLU A 64 -12.32 -11.74 -3.95
CA GLU A 64 -12.22 -12.94 -3.11
C GLU A 64 -11.58 -12.66 -1.75
N GLN A 65 -10.88 -11.54 -1.60
CA GLN A 65 -10.27 -11.18 -0.32
C GLN A 65 -11.27 -10.57 0.65
N LEU A 66 -12.41 -10.10 0.15
CA LEU A 66 -13.37 -9.39 1.00
C LEU A 66 -13.94 -10.26 2.10
N ALA A 67 -13.99 -11.57 1.90
CA ALA A 67 -14.50 -12.48 2.93
C ALA A 67 -13.65 -12.43 4.21
N GLY A 68 -12.39 -12.05 4.09
CA GLY A 68 -11.50 -11.94 5.25
C GLY A 68 -11.36 -10.54 5.80
N VAL A 69 -12.15 -9.58 5.30
CA VAL A 69 -12.04 -8.18 5.71
C VAL A 69 -13.34 -7.78 6.38
N HIS A 70 -13.26 -7.39 7.64
CA HIS A 70 -14.44 -6.99 8.41
C HIS A 70 -14.20 -5.63 9.02
N SER A 71 -15.10 -4.68 8.72
CA SER A 71 -14.99 -3.34 9.27
C SER A 71 -14.99 -3.38 10.78
N GLY A 72 -14.09 -2.62 11.38
CA GLY A 72 -13.98 -2.55 12.83
C GLY A 72 -13.11 -3.63 13.44
N GLU A 73 -12.62 -4.60 12.66
CA GLU A 73 -11.77 -5.67 13.17
C GLU A 73 -10.37 -5.54 12.61
N PRO A 74 -9.33 -5.90 13.39
CA PRO A 74 -7.95 -5.77 12.91
C PRO A 74 -7.71 -6.56 11.64
N LEU A 75 -6.96 -5.96 10.74
CA LEU A 75 -6.57 -6.57 9.47
C LEU A 75 -5.08 -6.34 9.27
N ARG A 76 -4.35 -7.39 8.95
CA ARG A 76 -2.95 -7.30 8.58
C ARG A 76 -2.81 -7.68 7.12
N ILE A 77 -2.12 -6.82 6.35
CA ILE A 77 -2.08 -6.98 4.92
C ILE A 77 -0.64 -6.82 4.42
N ASP A 78 -0.24 -7.76 3.57
CA ASP A 78 1.00 -7.70 2.81
C ASP A 78 0.65 -7.25 1.40
N GLY A 79 1.30 -6.21 0.92
CA GLY A 79 0.93 -5.65 -0.35
C GLY A 79 2.02 -4.88 -1.05
N GLN A 80 1.59 -4.07 -1.98
CA GLN A 80 2.44 -3.21 -2.78
C GLN A 80 1.83 -1.83 -2.85
N LEU A 81 2.70 -0.83 -2.97
CA LEU A 81 2.24 0.53 -3.24
C LEU A 81 2.00 0.66 -4.73
N ARG A 82 0.81 1.12 -5.09
CA ARG A 82 0.43 1.32 -6.48
C ARG A 82 -0.08 2.73 -6.67
N SER A 83 0.13 3.28 -7.86
CA SER A 83 -0.35 4.62 -8.18
C SER A 83 -1.06 4.57 -9.52
N PHE A 84 -2.00 5.48 -9.68
CA PHE A 84 -2.62 5.70 -10.97
C PHE A 84 -3.07 7.14 -11.06
N ASN A 85 -3.20 7.63 -12.29
CA ASN A 85 -3.70 8.96 -12.54
C ASN A 85 -5.21 8.90 -12.67
N ASN A 86 -5.90 9.63 -11.80
CA ASN A 86 -7.33 9.76 -11.91
C ASN A 86 -7.63 10.98 -12.78
N ARG A 87 -8.14 10.74 -13.97
CA ARG A 87 -8.48 11.81 -14.90
C ARG A 87 -9.92 12.20 -14.65
N THR A 88 -10.07 13.29 -13.95
CA THR A 88 -11.38 13.85 -13.70
C THR A 88 -11.59 15.06 -14.58
N VAL A 89 -12.79 15.63 -14.49
CA VAL A 89 -13.12 16.85 -15.23
C VAL A 89 -12.16 17.99 -14.90
N THR A 90 -11.65 18.02 -13.69
CA THR A 90 -10.79 19.13 -13.24
C THR A 90 -9.30 18.87 -13.44
N GLY A 91 -8.92 17.79 -14.11
CA GLY A 91 -7.53 17.54 -14.44
C GLY A 91 -7.07 16.18 -13.94
N ARG A 92 -5.75 16.08 -13.73
CA ARG A 92 -5.15 14.83 -13.28
C ARG A 92 -4.84 14.87 -11.81
N ARG A 93 -5.09 13.78 -11.15
CA ARG A 93 -4.69 13.60 -9.77
C ARG A 93 -4.01 12.25 -9.63
N LEU A 94 -2.79 12.27 -9.09
CA LEU A 94 -2.11 11.03 -8.77
C LEU A 94 -2.71 10.44 -7.49
N ILE A 95 -3.14 9.20 -7.56
CA ILE A 95 -3.72 8.51 -6.43
C ILE A 95 -2.82 7.35 -6.07
N LEU A 96 -2.48 7.25 -4.78
CA LEU A 96 -1.68 6.15 -4.25
C LEU A 96 -2.60 5.22 -3.48
N THR A 97 -2.44 3.92 -3.71
CA THR A 97 -3.18 2.89 -2.99
C THR A 97 -2.26 1.78 -2.58
N VAL A 98 -2.69 1.03 -1.57
CA VAL A 98 -2.02 -0.20 -1.19
C VAL A 98 -2.76 -1.35 -1.84
N TYR A 99 -2.10 -2.02 -2.78
CA TYR A 99 -2.65 -3.20 -3.41
C TYR A 99 -2.42 -4.39 -2.48
N GLY A 100 -3.49 -5.04 -2.05
CA GLY A 100 -3.40 -6.17 -1.12
C GLY A 100 -3.04 -7.44 -1.85
N LYS A 101 -1.85 -7.96 -1.56
CA LYS A 101 -1.40 -9.23 -2.12
C LYS A 101 -1.92 -10.39 -1.30
N ALA A 102 -1.83 -10.28 0.02
CA ALA A 102 -2.24 -11.36 0.91
C ALA A 102 -2.72 -10.78 2.23
N LEU A 103 -3.72 -11.42 2.80
CA LEU A 103 -4.17 -11.11 4.14
C LEU A 103 -3.43 -12.02 5.10
N LEU A 104 -2.93 -11.45 6.19
CA LEU A 104 -2.15 -12.18 7.18
C LEU A 104 -2.89 -12.17 8.51
N PRO A 105 -2.60 -13.10 9.41
CA PRO A 105 -3.18 -13.06 10.74
C PRO A 105 -2.76 -11.80 11.47
N PRO A 106 -3.68 -11.05 12.07
CA PRO A 106 -3.32 -9.86 12.80
C PRO A 106 -2.57 -10.18 14.07
N THR A 107 -1.67 -9.28 14.47
CA THR A 107 -0.83 -9.48 15.66
C THR A 107 -1.33 -8.69 16.85
N GLY A 108 -2.23 -7.73 16.63
CA GLY A 108 -2.67 -6.83 17.67
C GLY A 108 -1.87 -5.53 17.73
N GLU A 109 -0.83 -5.43 16.93
CA GLU A 109 0.01 -4.23 16.90
C GLU A 109 -0.13 -3.55 15.55
N ALA A 110 -0.43 -2.26 15.57
CA ALA A 110 -0.50 -1.48 14.35
C ALA A 110 0.87 -1.40 13.71
N VAL A 111 0.88 -1.52 12.38
CA VAL A 111 2.12 -1.36 11.62
C VAL A 111 1.82 -0.65 10.32
N ASN A 112 2.77 0.21 9.91
CA ASN A 112 2.69 0.93 8.64
C ASN A 112 4.12 0.99 8.12
N GLN A 113 4.49 -0.01 7.34
CA GLN A 113 5.87 -0.16 6.89
C GLN A 113 5.91 -0.30 5.38
N ILE A 114 6.79 0.46 4.74
CA ILE A 114 6.94 0.43 3.29
C ILE A 114 8.43 0.29 2.99
N ILE A 115 8.76 -0.64 2.11
CA ILE A 115 10.11 -0.82 1.62
C ILE A 115 10.07 -0.65 0.10
N LEU A 116 10.74 0.39 -0.38
CA LEU A 116 10.78 0.69 -1.81
C LEU A 116 12.24 0.80 -2.25
N SER A 117 12.50 0.30 -3.44
CA SER A 117 13.75 0.58 -4.12
C SER A 117 13.45 0.93 -5.57
N GLY A 118 14.28 1.76 -6.14
CA GLY A 118 14.06 2.19 -7.52
C GLY A 118 15.16 3.10 -7.98
N THR A 119 14.95 3.69 -9.14
CA THR A 119 15.89 4.60 -9.78
C THR A 119 15.30 5.99 -9.80
N LEU A 120 16.10 6.98 -9.43
CA LEU A 120 15.66 8.37 -9.48
C LEU A 120 15.52 8.80 -10.93
N CYS A 121 14.36 9.36 -11.26
CA CYS A 121 14.13 9.93 -12.59
C CYS A 121 14.80 11.27 -12.75
N LYS A 122 14.95 12.00 -11.65
CA LYS A 122 15.54 13.33 -11.60
C LYS A 122 16.35 13.46 -10.32
N PRO A 123 17.32 14.39 -10.30
CA PRO A 123 18.01 14.66 -9.05
C PRO A 123 17.04 15.14 -7.98
N PRO A 124 17.30 14.79 -6.72
CA PRO A 124 16.44 15.28 -5.65
C PRO A 124 16.56 16.78 -5.50
N VAL A 125 15.46 17.39 -5.06
CA VAL A 125 15.40 18.85 -4.83
C VAL A 125 15.16 19.06 -3.35
N TYR A 126 16.04 19.86 -2.73
CA TYR A 126 15.88 20.20 -1.34
C TYR A 126 14.72 21.17 -1.16
N ARG A 127 13.85 20.87 -0.23
CA ARG A 127 12.76 21.78 0.12
C ARG A 127 12.65 21.87 1.63
N ARG A 128 12.32 23.06 2.07
CA ARG A 128 12.08 23.30 3.49
C ARG A 128 10.60 23.60 3.67
N THR A 129 9.99 22.97 4.66
CA THR A 129 8.60 23.26 4.97
C THR A 129 8.48 24.65 5.63
N PRO A 130 7.32 25.29 5.53
CA PRO A 130 7.15 26.61 6.18
C PRO A 130 7.34 26.58 7.68
N LEU A 131 7.18 25.46 8.30
CA LEU A 131 7.33 25.35 9.76
C LEU A 131 8.71 24.92 10.19
N GLY A 132 9.62 24.84 9.25
CA GLY A 132 10.99 24.42 9.54
C GLY A 132 11.28 22.99 9.15
#